data_a6c98cc2b27555a5919c012d60802b6d
#
_entry.id   a6c98cc2b27555a5919c012d60802b6d
#
_cell.length_a   1.000
_cell.length_b   1.000
_cell.length_c   1.000
_cell.angle_alpha   90.00
_cell.angle_beta   90.00
_cell.angle_gamma   90.00
#
_symmetry.space_group_name_H-M   'P 1'
#
loop_
_entity.id
_entity.type
_entity.pdbx_description
1 polymer ?
#
loop_
_entity_poly.entity_id
_entity_poly.type
_entity_poly.pdbx_seq_one_letter_code
_entity_poly.pdbx_strand_id
1 'polypeptide(L)'
;MRMKINEKGFTLIEVMMALAIFSLMSIAAYKAIDGLMRVKERVGAENRQWQQVMLFLDRFELDVKQHANRPIRNANDMLEPAWSAQPIFTSQYGAQLSLSRFGDAQQSGYLMDSRRIGYRLNRGAIELIQWPSLDVTREQKPAVFEVLENVSDFKLKYLTKDSRWILSWPEVAQENDADALFPRAVSLELTMGSGEKIQRLIAL
;
A
#
# COMPACT_ATOMS: atom_id res chain seq x y z
N MET A 1 -45.85 67.70 -25.08
CA MET A 1 -46.11 66.48 -25.85
C MET A 1 -45.78 65.29 -25.00
N ARG A 2 -46.79 64.64 -24.38
CA ARG A 2 -46.62 63.50 -23.43
C ARG A 2 -46.72 62.23 -24.29
N MET A 3 -45.59 61.52 -24.49
CA MET A 3 -45.56 60.19 -25.10
C MET A 3 -46.31 59.21 -24.20
N LYS A 4 -47.39 58.64 -24.66
CA LYS A 4 -48.07 57.54 -24.02
C LYS A 4 -47.25 56.27 -24.28
N ILE A 5 -46.55 55.80 -23.24
CA ILE A 5 -45.93 54.48 -23.24
C ILE A 5 -47.07 53.46 -23.18
N ASN A 6 -47.20 52.67 -24.22
CA ASN A 6 -48.20 51.61 -24.34
C ASN A 6 -47.67 50.41 -23.52
N GLU A 7 -48.04 50.29 -22.26
CA GLU A 7 -47.66 49.15 -21.43
C GLU A 7 -48.48 47.93 -21.90
N LYS A 8 -47.86 47.05 -22.67
CA LYS A 8 -48.40 45.73 -22.98
C LYS A 8 -48.12 44.79 -21.82
N GLY A 9 -49.15 44.35 -21.12
CA GLY A 9 -49.06 43.32 -20.08
C GLY A 9 -48.74 41.96 -20.68
N PHE A 10 -48.10 41.10 -19.85
CA PHE A 10 -47.84 39.69 -20.28
C PHE A 10 -49.13 38.91 -20.43
N THR A 11 -49.19 38.07 -21.44
CA THR A 11 -50.30 37.14 -21.64
C THR A 11 -50.12 35.91 -20.74
N LEU A 12 -51.22 35.30 -20.32
CA LEU A 12 -51.17 34.05 -19.50
C LEU A 12 -50.39 32.94 -20.21
N ILE A 13 -50.48 32.84 -21.54
CA ILE A 13 -49.76 31.82 -22.33
C ILE A 13 -48.25 32.03 -22.32
N GLU A 14 -47.77 33.28 -22.37
CA GLU A 14 -46.35 33.60 -22.27
C GLU A 14 -45.76 33.15 -20.92
N VAL A 15 -46.47 33.38 -19.81
CA VAL A 15 -46.05 32.93 -18.48
C VAL A 15 -46.04 31.42 -18.41
N MET A 16 -47.05 30.72 -18.96
CA MET A 16 -47.07 29.25 -18.97
C MET A 16 -45.94 28.68 -19.84
N MET A 17 -45.62 29.24 -21.01
CA MET A 17 -44.50 28.83 -21.81
C MET A 17 -43.13 29.08 -21.12
N ALA A 18 -42.98 30.25 -20.48
CA ALA A 18 -41.76 30.53 -19.73
C ALA A 18 -41.55 29.54 -18.58
N LEU A 19 -42.61 29.20 -17.81
CA LEU A 19 -42.55 28.20 -16.75
C LEU A 19 -42.23 26.79 -17.27
N ALA A 20 -42.80 26.41 -18.43
CA ALA A 20 -42.50 25.12 -19.04
C ALA A 20 -41.04 25.01 -19.47
N ILE A 21 -40.51 26.04 -20.14
CA ILE A 21 -39.08 26.09 -20.53
C ILE A 21 -38.17 26.09 -19.28
N PHE A 22 -38.51 26.90 -18.27
CA PHE A 22 -37.75 26.94 -17.03
C PHE A 22 -37.73 25.59 -16.32
N SER A 23 -38.84 24.87 -16.30
CA SER A 23 -38.92 23.53 -15.70
C SER A 23 -38.03 22.53 -16.44
N LEU A 24 -38.04 22.56 -17.80
CA LEU A 24 -37.15 21.69 -18.58
C LEU A 24 -35.68 22.01 -18.37
N MET A 25 -35.31 23.29 -18.31
CA MET A 25 -33.96 23.71 -18.02
C MET A 25 -33.51 23.29 -16.62
N SER A 26 -34.41 23.40 -15.64
CA SER A 26 -34.16 22.98 -14.24
C SER A 26 -33.90 21.48 -14.15
N ILE A 27 -34.68 20.66 -14.84
CA ILE A 27 -34.48 19.20 -14.90
C ILE A 27 -33.15 18.86 -15.58
N ALA A 28 -32.82 19.55 -16.67
CA ALA A 28 -31.53 19.33 -17.38
C ALA A 28 -30.33 19.70 -16.49
N ALA A 29 -30.41 20.84 -15.80
CA ALA A 29 -29.38 21.27 -14.87
C ALA A 29 -29.21 20.28 -13.70
N TYR A 30 -30.32 19.81 -13.11
CA TYR A 30 -30.28 18.80 -12.06
C TYR A 30 -29.59 17.50 -12.49
N LYS A 31 -29.96 16.98 -13.68
CA LYS A 31 -29.33 15.78 -14.24
C LYS A 31 -27.83 15.96 -14.51
N ALA A 32 -27.42 17.13 -14.96
CA ALA A 32 -26.00 17.43 -15.17
C ALA A 32 -25.23 17.40 -13.85
N ILE A 33 -25.77 18.00 -12.79
CA ILE A 33 -25.14 18.00 -11.45
C ILE A 33 -25.08 16.58 -10.89
N ASP A 34 -26.16 15.80 -10.97
CA ASP A 34 -26.20 14.41 -10.50
C ASP A 34 -25.14 13.56 -11.23
N GLY A 35 -25.00 13.74 -12.54
CA GLY A 35 -23.95 13.09 -13.34
C GLY A 35 -22.55 13.43 -12.86
N LEU A 36 -22.26 14.71 -12.60
CA LEU A 36 -20.97 15.18 -12.09
C LEU A 36 -20.65 14.60 -10.68
N MET A 37 -21.66 14.52 -9.80
CA MET A 37 -21.48 13.94 -8.48
C MET A 37 -21.09 12.47 -8.54
N ARG A 38 -21.74 11.68 -9.38
CA ARG A 38 -21.40 10.26 -9.58
C ARG A 38 -19.98 10.07 -10.13
N VAL A 39 -19.54 10.91 -11.06
CA VAL A 39 -18.15 10.88 -11.56
C VAL A 39 -17.17 11.21 -10.45
N LYS A 40 -17.44 12.26 -9.68
CA LYS A 40 -16.59 12.67 -8.53
C LYS A 40 -16.45 11.55 -7.50
N GLU A 41 -17.55 10.86 -7.16
CA GLU A 41 -17.52 9.74 -6.20
C GLU A 41 -16.67 8.57 -6.72
N ARG A 42 -16.82 8.20 -8.00
CA ARG A 42 -16.02 7.14 -8.62
C ARG A 42 -14.54 7.48 -8.64
N VAL A 43 -14.17 8.66 -9.15
CA VAL A 43 -12.78 9.13 -9.19
C VAL A 43 -12.20 9.23 -7.77
N GLY A 44 -13.01 9.67 -6.79
CA GLY A 44 -12.59 9.72 -5.39
C GLY A 44 -12.32 8.35 -4.79
N ALA A 45 -13.07 7.32 -5.16
CA ALA A 45 -12.83 5.95 -4.71
C ALA A 45 -11.54 5.36 -5.30
N GLU A 46 -11.34 5.50 -6.61
CA GLU A 46 -10.12 5.08 -7.29
C GLU A 46 -8.88 5.79 -6.73
N ASN A 47 -8.97 7.09 -6.51
CA ASN A 47 -7.86 7.86 -5.96
C ASN A 47 -7.47 7.40 -4.56
N ARG A 48 -8.44 7.06 -3.68
CA ARG A 48 -8.16 6.52 -2.35
C ARG A 48 -7.41 5.18 -2.43
N GLN A 49 -7.81 4.28 -3.33
CA GLN A 49 -7.13 3.01 -3.54
C GLN A 49 -5.67 3.22 -3.97
N TRP A 50 -5.43 4.11 -4.93
CA TRP A 50 -4.07 4.43 -5.37
C TRP A 50 -3.23 5.10 -4.28
N GLN A 51 -3.82 5.94 -3.44
CA GLN A 51 -3.14 6.50 -2.27
C GLN A 51 -2.69 5.42 -1.29
N GLN A 52 -3.53 4.42 -1.01
CA GLN A 52 -3.16 3.29 -0.15
C GLN A 52 -2.00 2.48 -0.74
N VAL A 53 -2.04 2.21 -2.05
CA VAL A 53 -0.94 1.53 -2.75
C VAL A 53 0.36 2.32 -2.62
N MET A 54 0.34 3.63 -2.86
CA MET A 54 1.54 4.47 -2.75
C MET A 54 2.08 4.51 -1.33
N LEU A 55 1.21 4.66 -0.32
CA LEU A 55 1.62 4.61 1.09
C LEU A 55 2.26 3.27 1.46
N PHE A 56 1.71 2.17 0.97
CA PHE A 56 2.31 0.84 1.15
C PHE A 56 3.69 0.75 0.50
N LEU A 57 3.82 1.18 -0.76
CA LEU A 57 5.10 1.11 -1.49
C LEU A 57 6.18 1.96 -0.82
N ASP A 58 5.85 3.17 -0.39
CA ASP A 58 6.78 4.07 0.28
C ASP A 58 7.19 3.51 1.65
N ARG A 59 6.24 2.94 2.39
CA ARG A 59 6.51 2.26 3.66
C ARG A 59 7.41 1.05 3.46
N PHE A 60 7.10 0.19 2.50
CA PHE A 60 7.89 -0.99 2.19
C PHE A 60 9.32 -0.61 1.77
N GLU A 61 9.48 0.40 0.91
CA GLU A 61 10.78 0.91 0.49
C GLU A 61 11.59 1.44 1.69
N LEU A 62 10.95 2.19 2.59
CA LEU A 62 11.58 2.71 3.80
C LEU A 62 12.04 1.56 4.71
N ASP A 63 11.18 0.57 4.96
CA ASP A 63 11.47 -0.56 5.83
C ASP A 63 12.64 -1.39 5.28
N VAL A 64 12.67 -1.61 3.97
CA VAL A 64 13.73 -2.34 3.27
C VAL A 64 15.05 -1.57 3.31
N LYS A 65 15.04 -0.25 3.09
CA LYS A 65 16.24 0.61 3.15
C LYS A 65 16.81 0.78 4.56
N GLN A 66 15.95 0.71 5.57
CA GLN A 66 16.36 0.79 6.99
C GLN A 66 16.76 -0.56 7.59
N HIS A 67 17.09 -1.56 6.76
CA HIS A 67 17.53 -2.85 7.25
C HIS A 67 18.73 -2.72 8.20
N ALA A 68 18.76 -3.58 9.22
CA ALA A 68 19.82 -3.63 10.22
C ALA A 68 20.49 -5.00 10.20
N ASN A 69 21.82 -5.02 10.25
CA ASN A 69 22.58 -6.27 10.35
C ASN A 69 22.52 -6.79 11.79
N ARG A 70 21.34 -7.23 12.19
CA ARG A 70 21.12 -7.82 13.51
C ARG A 70 20.39 -9.15 13.40
N PRO A 71 21.11 -10.28 13.43
CA PRO A 71 20.50 -11.60 13.55
C PRO A 71 19.61 -11.69 14.78
N ILE A 72 18.62 -12.54 14.71
CA ILE A 72 17.62 -12.72 15.75
C ILE A 72 17.67 -14.14 16.32
N ARG A 73 17.18 -14.31 17.55
CA ARG A 73 16.91 -15.64 18.11
C ARG A 73 15.43 -15.95 18.03
N ASN A 74 15.10 -17.08 17.42
CA ASN A 74 13.72 -17.55 17.36
C ASN A 74 13.29 -18.19 18.69
N ALA A 75 12.01 -18.55 18.80
CA ALA A 75 11.43 -19.18 19.99
C ALA A 75 12.10 -20.51 20.42
N ASN A 76 12.91 -21.12 19.57
CA ASN A 76 13.69 -22.34 19.87
C ASN A 76 15.16 -22.04 20.15
N ASP A 77 15.50 -20.78 20.42
CA ASP A 77 16.87 -20.28 20.66
C ASP A 77 17.84 -20.49 19.49
N MET A 78 17.29 -20.72 18.28
CA MET A 78 18.10 -20.81 17.07
C MET A 78 18.33 -19.42 16.47
N LEU A 79 19.56 -19.19 16.01
CA LEU A 79 19.93 -17.96 15.34
C LEU A 79 19.34 -17.95 13.92
N GLU A 80 18.60 -16.91 13.59
CA GLU A 80 18.08 -16.66 12.25
C GLU A 80 18.76 -15.41 11.67
N PRO A 81 18.97 -15.37 10.34
CA PRO A 81 19.62 -14.22 9.71
C PRO A 81 18.78 -12.96 9.86
N ALA A 82 19.46 -11.80 9.83
CA ALA A 82 18.83 -10.49 9.90
C ALA A 82 17.85 -10.21 8.74
N TRP A 83 18.01 -10.91 7.63
CA TRP A 83 17.16 -10.87 6.45
C TRP A 83 16.86 -12.30 5.99
N SER A 84 15.59 -12.65 5.94
CA SER A 84 15.13 -13.96 5.46
C SER A 84 13.93 -13.77 4.55
N ALA A 85 13.95 -14.42 3.40
CA ALA A 85 12.87 -14.34 2.44
C ALA A 85 12.59 -15.69 1.80
N GLN A 86 11.32 -16.06 1.77
CA GLN A 86 10.82 -17.29 1.18
C GLN A 86 9.49 -17.03 0.48
N PRO A 87 9.28 -17.51 -0.76
CA PRO A 87 8.03 -17.27 -1.47
C PRO A 87 6.82 -17.91 -0.79
N ILE A 88 7.03 -18.95 0.00
CA ILE A 88 5.99 -19.70 0.71
C ILE A 88 6.33 -19.74 2.19
N PHE A 89 5.34 -19.46 3.04
CA PHE A 89 5.45 -19.58 4.49
C PHE A 89 4.47 -20.65 4.99
N THR A 90 4.89 -21.42 5.99
CA THR A 90 4.12 -22.56 6.53
C THR A 90 3.63 -22.33 7.96
N SER A 91 4.21 -21.36 8.68
CA SER A 91 3.84 -21.06 10.06
C SER A 91 2.76 -19.99 10.16
N GLN A 92 1.99 -19.98 11.23
CA GLN A 92 0.96 -18.97 11.50
C GLN A 92 1.50 -17.51 11.44
N TYR A 93 2.75 -17.31 11.84
CA TYR A 93 3.44 -16.01 11.82
C TYR A 93 4.57 -15.96 10.80
N GLY A 94 4.57 -16.89 9.84
CA GLY A 94 5.51 -16.87 8.75
C GLY A 94 5.31 -15.67 7.83
N ALA A 95 6.39 -15.23 7.19
CA ALA A 95 6.40 -14.10 6.27
C ALA A 95 7.12 -14.47 4.98
N GLN A 96 6.73 -13.83 3.87
CA GLN A 96 7.44 -13.94 2.60
C GLN A 96 8.75 -13.17 2.62
N LEU A 97 8.81 -12.09 3.41
CA LEU A 97 10.01 -11.35 3.75
C LEU A 97 10.01 -11.09 5.25
N SER A 98 11.10 -11.38 5.94
CA SER A 98 11.34 -11.02 7.33
C SER A 98 12.69 -10.34 7.43
N LEU A 99 12.76 -9.21 8.11
CA LEU A 99 13.99 -8.46 8.26
C LEU A 99 14.07 -7.76 9.62
N SER A 100 15.31 -7.57 10.10
CA SER A 100 15.62 -6.65 11.16
C SER A 100 15.80 -5.25 10.56
N ARG A 101 15.12 -4.25 11.12
CA ARG A 101 15.28 -2.85 10.72
C ARG A 101 15.63 -1.97 11.92
N PHE A 102 16.21 -0.81 11.66
CA PHE A 102 16.34 0.22 12.69
C PHE A 102 14.96 0.76 13.06
N GLY A 103 14.72 1.00 14.34
CA GLY A 103 13.49 1.58 14.85
C GLY A 103 13.36 3.06 14.49
N ASP A 104 12.13 3.56 14.51
CA ASP A 104 11.87 5.00 14.32
C ASP A 104 12.32 5.74 15.58
N ALA A 105 13.22 6.70 15.43
CA ALA A 105 13.79 7.50 16.52
C ALA A 105 12.71 8.24 17.35
N GLN A 106 11.51 8.44 16.80
CA GLN A 106 10.42 9.15 17.47
C GLN A 106 9.64 8.33 18.50
N GLN A 107 9.70 6.98 18.44
CA GLN A 107 8.89 6.14 19.34
C GLN A 107 9.61 5.62 20.58
N SER A 108 10.93 5.52 20.58
CA SER A 108 11.66 4.87 21.68
C SER A 108 12.63 5.78 22.44
N GLY A 109 12.86 6.99 22.00
CA GLY A 109 13.82 7.89 22.66
C GLY A 109 15.29 7.43 22.58
N TYR A 110 15.54 6.24 22.06
CA TYR A 110 16.87 5.65 21.85
C TYR A 110 17.07 5.39 20.36
N LEU A 111 18.12 5.98 19.80
CA LEU A 111 18.51 5.93 18.37
C LEU A 111 18.86 4.53 17.83
N MET A 112 18.79 3.48 18.65
CA MET A 112 19.33 2.14 18.32
C MET A 112 18.36 0.98 18.59
N ASP A 113 17.06 1.25 18.70
CA ASP A 113 16.09 0.16 18.85
C ASP A 113 15.84 -0.49 17.49
N SER A 114 16.41 -1.69 17.31
CA SER A 114 16.16 -2.49 16.10
C SER A 114 14.90 -3.32 16.31
N ARG A 115 14.06 -3.43 15.28
CA ARG A 115 12.81 -4.21 15.31
C ARG A 115 12.80 -5.27 14.23
N ARG A 116 12.18 -6.40 14.53
CA ARG A 116 11.87 -7.42 13.53
C ARG A 116 10.51 -7.13 12.93
N ILE A 117 10.45 -7.11 11.61
CA ILE A 117 9.22 -7.01 10.85
C ILE A 117 9.16 -8.09 9.77
N GLY A 118 7.95 -8.36 9.27
CA GLY A 118 7.75 -9.24 8.13
C GLY A 118 6.57 -8.81 7.28
N TYR A 119 6.61 -9.18 6.01
CA TYR A 119 5.55 -8.94 5.03
C TYR A 119 5.08 -10.25 4.44
N ARG A 120 3.77 -10.40 4.26
CA ARG A 120 3.16 -11.54 3.57
C ARG A 120 1.86 -11.16 2.88
N LEU A 121 1.50 -11.90 1.85
CA LEU A 121 0.15 -11.88 1.29
C LEU A 121 -0.68 -12.96 2.00
N ASN A 122 -1.78 -12.56 2.62
CA ASN A 122 -2.71 -13.46 3.27
C ASN A 122 -4.15 -13.06 2.94
N ARG A 123 -4.96 -13.98 2.40
CA ARG A 123 -6.39 -13.80 2.09
C ARG A 123 -6.71 -12.53 1.29
N GLY A 124 -5.83 -12.15 0.35
CA GLY A 124 -6.06 -10.96 -0.50
C GLY A 124 -5.64 -9.63 0.12
N ALA A 125 -4.95 -9.65 1.27
CA ALA A 125 -4.36 -8.48 1.89
C ALA A 125 -2.88 -8.69 2.15
N ILE A 126 -2.08 -7.62 2.03
CA ILE A 126 -0.71 -7.62 2.51
C ILE A 126 -0.73 -7.31 3.99
N GLU A 127 -0.15 -8.20 4.77
CA GLU A 127 0.00 -8.07 6.20
C GLU A 127 1.44 -7.68 6.56
N LEU A 128 1.57 -6.68 7.43
CA LEU A 128 2.79 -6.34 8.15
C LEU A 128 2.76 -7.05 9.50
N ILE A 129 3.76 -7.89 9.74
CA ILE A 129 3.97 -8.60 11.00
C ILE A 129 5.03 -7.84 11.78
N GLN A 130 4.73 -7.48 13.01
CA GLN A 130 5.65 -6.75 13.89
C GLN A 130 5.90 -7.56 15.16
N TRP A 131 7.14 -7.96 15.38
CA TRP A 131 7.53 -8.63 16.63
C TRP A 131 7.83 -7.60 17.71
N PRO A 132 7.43 -7.87 18.96
CA PRO A 132 7.63 -6.93 20.09
C PRO A 132 9.11 -6.75 20.46
N SER A 133 9.96 -7.74 20.14
CA SER A 133 11.40 -7.71 20.34
C SER A 133 12.11 -8.44 19.20
N LEU A 134 13.43 -8.24 19.06
CA LEU A 134 14.25 -8.98 18.11
C LEU A 134 14.35 -10.45 18.49
N ASP A 135 14.65 -10.73 19.75
CA ASP A 135 14.73 -12.09 20.27
C ASP A 135 13.35 -12.49 20.81
N VAL A 136 12.73 -13.45 20.15
CA VAL A 136 11.34 -13.84 20.40
C VAL A 136 11.28 -14.98 21.39
N THR A 137 10.58 -14.80 22.50
CA THR A 137 10.23 -15.91 23.41
C THR A 137 9.00 -16.66 22.90
N ARG A 138 8.81 -17.92 23.35
CA ARG A 138 7.66 -18.76 22.94
C ARG A 138 6.29 -18.18 23.28
N GLU A 139 6.21 -17.29 24.24
CA GLU A 139 4.98 -16.67 24.72
C GLU A 139 4.62 -15.39 23.96
N GLN A 140 5.59 -14.77 23.29
CA GLN A 140 5.40 -13.52 22.56
C GLN A 140 4.77 -13.75 21.20
N LYS A 141 3.60 -13.15 20.98
CA LYS A 141 2.92 -13.15 19.67
C LYS A 141 3.21 -11.81 18.97
N PRO A 142 3.52 -11.84 17.67
CA PRO A 142 3.65 -10.61 16.91
C PRO A 142 2.29 -9.94 16.71
N ALA A 143 2.30 -8.62 16.55
CA ALA A 143 1.16 -7.87 16.05
C ALA A 143 1.10 -8.02 14.52
N VAL A 144 -0.11 -8.15 13.97
CA VAL A 144 -0.35 -8.28 12.53
C VAL A 144 -1.28 -7.16 12.11
N PHE A 145 -0.87 -6.41 11.09
CA PHE A 145 -1.61 -5.27 10.55
C PHE A 145 -1.84 -5.49 9.06
N GLU A 146 -3.07 -5.36 8.60
CA GLU A 146 -3.36 -5.28 7.18
C GLU A 146 -2.95 -3.88 6.68
N VAL A 147 -2.00 -3.85 5.74
CA VAL A 147 -1.42 -2.59 5.22
C VAL A 147 -1.85 -2.27 3.80
N LEU A 148 -2.33 -3.27 3.06
CA LEU A 148 -2.91 -3.10 1.74
C LEU A 148 -3.90 -4.21 1.46
N GLU A 149 -5.13 -3.87 1.11
CA GLU A 149 -6.21 -4.78 0.73
C GLU A 149 -6.32 -4.94 -0.80
N ASN A 150 -7.16 -5.90 -1.22
CA ASN A 150 -7.46 -6.16 -2.63
C ASN A 150 -6.23 -6.50 -3.47
N VAL A 151 -5.35 -7.34 -2.94
CA VAL A 151 -4.13 -7.83 -3.60
C VAL A 151 -4.31 -9.28 -4.02
N SER A 152 -4.10 -9.57 -5.30
CA SER A 152 -4.16 -10.94 -5.83
C SER A 152 -2.80 -11.64 -5.86
N ASP A 153 -1.70 -10.88 -5.99
CA ASP A 153 -0.36 -11.46 -6.04
C ASP A 153 0.69 -10.49 -5.48
N PHE A 154 1.65 -11.04 -4.73
CA PHE A 154 2.75 -10.30 -4.11
C PHE A 154 4.03 -11.12 -4.24
N LYS A 155 4.89 -10.71 -5.14
CA LYS A 155 6.16 -11.39 -5.43
C LYS A 155 7.34 -10.51 -5.12
N LEU A 156 8.34 -11.11 -4.50
CA LEU A 156 9.62 -10.48 -4.19
C LEU A 156 10.74 -11.24 -4.89
N LYS A 157 11.68 -10.49 -5.47
CA LYS A 157 12.91 -11.02 -6.06
C LYS A 157 14.10 -10.25 -5.50
N TYR A 158 15.20 -10.93 -5.32
CA TYR A 158 16.39 -10.41 -4.66
C TYR A 158 17.57 -10.48 -5.62
N LEU A 159 18.30 -9.38 -5.76
CA LEU A 159 19.47 -9.30 -6.62
C LEU A 159 20.71 -9.73 -5.84
N THR A 160 21.38 -10.80 -6.30
CA THR A 160 22.65 -11.28 -5.74
C THR A 160 23.82 -10.39 -6.16
N LYS A 161 24.98 -10.56 -5.54
CA LYS A 161 26.23 -9.91 -5.96
C LYS A 161 26.61 -10.21 -7.41
N ASP A 162 26.35 -11.44 -7.86
CA ASP A 162 26.61 -11.92 -9.22
C ASP A 162 25.56 -11.44 -10.23
N SER A 163 24.74 -10.45 -9.87
CA SER A 163 23.70 -9.88 -10.74
C SER A 163 22.62 -10.89 -11.17
N ARG A 164 22.36 -11.92 -10.38
CA ARG A 164 21.27 -12.88 -10.58
C ARG A 164 20.06 -12.51 -9.72
N TRP A 165 18.87 -12.68 -10.26
CA TRP A 165 17.61 -12.55 -9.50
C TRP A 165 17.17 -13.89 -8.95
N ILE A 166 16.97 -13.96 -7.63
CA ILE A 166 16.51 -15.15 -6.91
C ILE A 166 15.21 -14.84 -6.13
N LEU A 167 14.45 -15.87 -5.79
CA LEU A 167 13.15 -15.76 -5.12
C LEU A 167 13.23 -15.94 -3.60
N SER A 168 14.33 -16.50 -3.10
CA SER A 168 14.55 -16.75 -1.67
C SER A 168 15.85 -16.16 -1.20
N TRP A 169 15.94 -15.73 0.06
CA TRP A 169 17.15 -15.19 0.66
C TRP A 169 17.31 -15.70 2.09
N PRO A 170 18.54 -16.01 2.60
CA PRO A 170 19.77 -16.07 1.82
C PRO A 170 19.79 -17.22 0.80
N GLU A 171 20.67 -17.15 -0.18
CA GLU A 171 20.98 -18.28 -1.07
C GLU A 171 21.77 -19.31 -0.25
N VAL A 172 21.36 -20.59 -0.30
CA VAL A 172 22.00 -21.66 0.50
C VAL A 172 23.52 -21.76 0.27
N ALA A 173 23.99 -21.40 -0.92
CA ALA A 173 25.42 -21.38 -1.25
C ALA A 173 26.19 -20.22 -0.62
N GLN A 174 25.53 -19.19 -0.11
CA GLN A 174 26.14 -17.95 0.43
C GLN A 174 25.98 -17.82 1.94
N GLU A 175 25.46 -18.83 2.63
CA GLU A 175 25.19 -18.81 4.06
C GLU A 175 26.42 -18.51 4.94
N ASN A 176 27.63 -18.77 4.39
CA ASN A 176 28.92 -18.54 5.07
C ASN A 176 29.66 -17.27 4.58
N ASP A 177 29.12 -16.50 3.63
CA ASP A 177 29.73 -15.27 3.16
C ASP A 177 29.22 -14.07 3.95
N ALA A 178 30.04 -13.53 4.85
CA ALA A 178 29.73 -12.37 5.66
C ALA A 178 29.34 -11.12 4.83
N ASP A 179 29.81 -11.07 3.60
CA ASP A 179 29.50 -10.00 2.65
C ASP A 179 28.17 -10.21 1.88
N ALA A 180 27.54 -11.38 2.00
CA ALA A 180 26.28 -11.72 1.33
C ALA A 180 25.07 -11.65 2.26
N LEU A 181 25.16 -10.90 3.37
CA LEU A 181 24.10 -10.78 4.38
C LEU A 181 22.80 -10.17 3.81
N PHE A 182 22.93 -9.29 2.80
CA PHE A 182 21.80 -8.56 2.20
C PHE A 182 21.84 -8.62 0.68
N PRO A 183 20.69 -8.59 -0.01
CA PRO A 183 20.63 -8.44 -1.46
C PRO A 183 21.10 -7.04 -1.87
N ARG A 184 21.57 -6.88 -3.10
CA ARG A 184 21.90 -5.55 -3.67
C ARG A 184 20.69 -4.73 -4.05
N ALA A 185 19.59 -5.41 -4.36
CA ALA A 185 18.31 -4.79 -4.67
C ALA A 185 17.16 -5.77 -4.41
N VAL A 186 15.99 -5.22 -4.18
CA VAL A 186 14.72 -5.95 -4.08
C VAL A 186 13.80 -5.47 -5.20
N SER A 187 13.25 -6.40 -5.97
CA SER A 187 12.15 -6.14 -6.91
C SER A 187 10.85 -6.62 -6.26
N LEU A 188 9.93 -5.71 -6.07
CA LEU A 188 8.58 -5.98 -5.63
C LEU A 188 7.66 -5.95 -6.85
N GLU A 189 6.90 -7.03 -7.06
CA GLU A 189 5.84 -7.14 -8.07
C GLU A 189 4.51 -7.34 -7.33
N LEU A 190 3.60 -6.41 -7.53
CA LEU A 190 2.28 -6.39 -6.92
C LEU A 190 1.22 -6.48 -8.00
N THR A 191 0.24 -7.38 -7.84
CA THR A 191 -0.95 -7.42 -8.68
C THR A 191 -2.17 -7.14 -7.81
N MET A 192 -2.94 -6.13 -8.16
CA MET A 192 -4.19 -5.80 -7.47
C MET A 192 -5.30 -6.77 -7.86
N GLY A 193 -6.35 -6.87 -7.06
CA GLY A 193 -7.52 -7.70 -7.37
C GLY A 193 -8.26 -7.24 -8.64
N SER A 194 -8.13 -5.99 -9.02
CA SER A 194 -8.61 -5.40 -10.27
C SER A 194 -7.75 -5.74 -11.51
N GLY A 195 -6.56 -6.35 -11.29
CA GLY A 195 -5.67 -6.83 -12.34
C GLY A 195 -4.51 -5.90 -12.68
N GLU A 196 -4.43 -4.70 -12.11
CA GLU A 196 -3.31 -3.79 -12.31
C GLU A 196 -2.04 -4.38 -11.72
N LYS A 197 -0.94 -4.25 -12.47
CA LYS A 197 0.39 -4.70 -12.08
C LYS A 197 1.29 -3.52 -11.79
N ILE A 198 1.92 -3.55 -10.64
CA ILE A 198 2.83 -2.52 -10.16
C ILE A 198 4.17 -3.19 -9.88
N GLN A 199 5.24 -2.59 -10.37
CA GLN A 199 6.59 -3.04 -10.08
C GLN A 199 7.39 -1.91 -9.44
N ARG A 200 8.11 -2.23 -8.37
CA ARG A 200 9.03 -1.31 -7.69
C ARG A 200 10.39 -1.97 -7.55
N LEU A 201 11.42 -1.29 -8.00
CA LEU A 201 12.81 -1.70 -7.81
C LEU A 201 13.44 -0.83 -6.73
N ILE A 202 14.01 -1.47 -5.70
CA ILE A 202 14.61 -0.82 -4.53
C ILE A 202 16.07 -1.27 -4.47
N ALA A 203 17.00 -0.33 -4.63
CA ALA A 203 18.42 -0.57 -4.39
C ALA A 203 18.73 -0.43 -2.88
N LEU A 204 19.64 -1.28 -2.38
CA LEU A 204 20.10 -1.34 -0.98
C LEU A 204 21.52 -0.86 -0.83
#